data_3905cd9d1b67c4a4b76a03ce2d7fc0f0
#
_entry.id   3905cd9d1b67c4a4b76a03ce2d7fc0f0
#
_cell.length_a   1.000
_cell.length_b   1.000
_cell.length_c   1.000
_cell.angle_alpha   90.00
_cell.angle_beta   90.00
_cell.angle_gamma   90.00
#
_symmetry.space_group_name_H-M   'P 1'
#
loop_
_entity.id
_entity.type
_entity.pdbx_description
1 polymer ?
#
loop_
_entity_poly.entity_id
_entity_poly.type
_entity_poly.pdbx_seq_one_letter_code
_entity_poly.pdbx_strand_id
1 'polypeptide(L)' 'MPESQATIIGEKLKEARIKKGFSIQELADILSLSSNQIQQIEDGGITAFYSYSWKIRVARRVGYILDLSETEFLAK' A
#
# COMPACT_ATOMS: atom_id res chain seq x y z
N MET A 1 3.22 -18.88 -5.52
CA MET A 1 2.52 -18.62 -4.27
C MET A 1 1.37 -17.65 -4.50
N PRO A 2 0.17 -17.93 -3.98
CA PRO A 2 -0.95 -17.02 -4.16
C PRO A 2 -0.67 -15.65 -3.51
N GLU A 3 -1.10 -14.59 -4.18
CA GLU A 3 -0.92 -13.24 -3.66
C GLU A 3 -1.55 -13.05 -2.30
N SER A 4 -2.67 -13.74 -2.04
CA SER A 4 -3.39 -13.63 -0.77
C SER A 4 -2.57 -14.11 0.44
N GLN A 5 -1.44 -14.81 0.19
CA GLN A 5 -0.57 -15.27 1.26
C GLN A 5 0.58 -14.31 1.54
N ALA A 6 0.75 -13.28 0.72
CA ALA A 6 1.77 -12.27 0.98
C ALA A 6 1.31 -11.35 2.11
N THR A 7 2.25 -10.84 2.89
CA THR A 7 1.97 -9.90 3.97
C THR A 7 2.50 -8.53 3.58
N ILE A 8 1.65 -7.53 3.69
CA ILE A 8 2.06 -6.15 3.42
C ILE A 8 2.77 -5.59 4.65
N ILE A 9 3.98 -5.08 4.44
CA ILE A 9 4.73 -4.40 5.50
C ILE A 9 4.39 -2.91 5.38
N GLY A 10 3.22 -2.54 5.93
CA GLY A 10 2.66 -1.21 5.75
C GLY A 10 3.55 -0.10 6.28
N GLU A 11 4.32 -0.38 7.32
CA GLU A 11 5.24 0.60 7.89
C GLU A 11 6.30 1.06 6.87
N LYS A 12 6.77 0.15 6.02
CA LYS A 12 7.72 0.50 4.98
C LYS A 12 7.11 1.45 3.95
N LEU A 13 5.87 1.20 3.58
CA LEU A 13 5.15 2.08 2.66
C LEU A 13 4.92 3.45 3.30
N LYS A 14 4.54 3.47 4.56
CA LYS A 14 4.33 4.71 5.28
C LYS A 14 5.60 5.55 5.37
N GLU A 15 6.71 4.91 5.73
CA GLU A 15 8.00 5.59 5.83
C GLU A 15 8.40 6.21 4.49
N ALA A 16 8.23 5.45 3.41
CA ALA A 16 8.57 5.93 2.08
C ALA A 16 7.68 7.10 1.66
N ARG A 17 6.40 7.04 1.99
CA ARG A 17 5.47 8.14 1.71
C ARG A 17 5.91 9.42 2.41
N ILE A 18 6.22 9.32 3.69
CA ILE A 18 6.63 10.46 4.50
C ILE A 18 7.96 11.02 3.97
N LYS A 19 8.89 10.13 3.62
CA LYS A 19 10.18 10.53 3.10
C LYS A 19 10.07 11.31 1.79
N LYS A 20 9.09 10.97 0.96
CA LYS A 20 8.83 11.69 -0.28
C LYS A 20 8.00 12.96 -0.08
N GLY A 21 7.52 13.19 1.14
CA GLY A 21 6.78 14.40 1.48
C GLY A 21 5.31 14.35 1.12
N PHE A 22 4.74 13.16 0.88
CA PHE A 22 3.33 13.03 0.57
C PHE A 22 2.48 12.89 1.82
N SER A 23 1.35 13.60 1.87
CA SER A 23 0.29 13.28 2.81
C SER A 23 -0.48 12.06 2.28
N ILE A 24 -1.27 11.43 3.16
CA ILE A 24 -2.14 10.33 2.75
C ILE A 24 -3.06 10.79 1.61
N GLN A 25 -3.66 11.97 1.75
CA GLN A 25 -4.59 12.48 0.74
C GLN A 25 -3.90 12.76 -0.59
N GLU A 26 -2.70 13.32 -0.56
CA GLU A 26 -1.95 13.57 -1.78
C GLU A 26 -1.64 12.28 -2.53
N LEU A 27 -1.18 11.27 -1.81
CA LEU A 27 -0.86 9.99 -2.42
C LEU A 27 -2.12 9.33 -2.98
N ALA A 28 -3.21 9.38 -2.23
CA ALA A 28 -4.49 8.85 -2.68
C ALA A 28 -4.94 9.53 -3.97
N ASP A 29 -4.83 10.85 -4.04
CA ASP A 29 -5.22 11.60 -5.24
C ASP A 29 -4.38 11.21 -6.46
N ILE A 30 -3.07 11.09 -6.28
CA ILE A 30 -2.17 10.69 -7.36
C ILE A 30 -2.56 9.33 -7.94
N LEU A 31 -2.96 8.40 -7.08
CA LEU A 31 -3.26 7.03 -7.47
C LEU A 31 -4.74 6.79 -7.76
N SER A 32 -5.58 7.81 -7.62
CA SER A 32 -7.03 7.69 -7.74
C SER A 32 -7.60 6.66 -6.78
N LEU A 33 -7.10 6.71 -5.55
CA LEU A 33 -7.55 5.85 -4.45
C LEU A 33 -8.18 6.72 -3.37
N SER A 34 -8.87 6.09 -2.43
CA SER A 34 -9.38 6.83 -1.26
C SER A 34 -8.29 6.89 -0.18
N SER A 35 -8.38 7.92 0.66
CA SER A 35 -7.49 8.02 1.83
C SER A 35 -7.61 6.79 2.72
N ASN A 36 -8.81 6.23 2.83
CA ASN A 36 -9.07 5.03 3.63
C ASN A 36 -8.29 3.83 3.09
N GLN A 37 -8.22 3.70 1.77
CA GLN A 37 -7.44 2.63 1.15
C GLN A 37 -5.96 2.77 1.46
N ILE A 38 -5.40 3.97 1.34
CA ILE A 38 -3.99 4.21 1.69
C ILE A 38 -3.76 3.90 3.16
N GLN A 39 -4.64 4.39 4.03
CA GLN A 39 -4.49 4.19 5.46
C GLN A 39 -4.52 2.71 5.83
N GLN A 40 -5.40 1.92 5.22
CA GLN A 40 -5.46 0.48 5.51
C GLN A 40 -4.25 -0.27 4.95
N ILE A 41 -3.67 0.20 3.87
CA ILE A 41 -2.42 -0.39 3.38
C ILE A 41 -1.29 -0.16 4.38
N GLU A 42 -1.25 1.02 5.00
CA GLU A 42 -0.17 1.35 5.95
C GLU A 42 -0.40 0.76 7.33
N ASP A 43 -1.64 0.83 7.82
CA ASP A 43 -1.94 0.50 9.22
C ASP A 43 -2.67 -0.83 9.41
N GLY A 44 -3.19 -1.41 8.35
CA GLY A 44 -3.93 -2.67 8.41
C GLY A 44 -5.42 -2.47 8.17
N GLY A 45 -6.10 -3.58 7.95
CA GLY A 45 -7.52 -3.58 7.65
C GLY A 45 -7.77 -3.95 6.20
N ILE A 46 -9.01 -4.36 5.91
CA ILE A 46 -9.37 -4.83 4.57
C ILE A 46 -10.73 -4.31 4.12
N THR A 47 -11.42 -3.55 4.97
CA THR A 47 -12.79 -3.12 4.67
C THR A 47 -12.91 -2.22 3.44
N ALA A 48 -11.81 -1.57 3.05
CA ALA A 48 -11.79 -0.71 1.86
C ALA A 48 -11.50 -1.50 0.57
N PHE A 49 -11.38 -2.82 0.64
CA PHE A 49 -11.02 -3.67 -0.49
C PHE A 49 -11.99 -4.84 -0.61
N TYR A 50 -12.19 -5.33 -1.83
CA TYR A 50 -13.02 -6.49 -2.09
C TYR A 50 -12.42 -7.78 -1.51
N SER A 51 -11.09 -7.87 -1.53
CA SER A 51 -10.38 -9.06 -1.09
C SER A 51 -8.97 -8.70 -0.73
N TYR A 52 -8.28 -9.62 -0.06
CA TYR A 52 -6.88 -9.42 0.27
C TYR A 52 -6.01 -9.37 -1.00
N SER A 53 -6.34 -10.18 -2.00
CA SER A 53 -5.62 -10.12 -3.28
C SER A 53 -5.74 -8.74 -3.93
N TRP A 54 -6.91 -8.13 -3.86
CA TRP A 54 -7.11 -6.77 -4.34
C TRP A 54 -6.24 -5.78 -3.58
N LYS A 55 -6.19 -5.93 -2.25
CA LYS A 55 -5.36 -5.07 -1.41
C LYS A 55 -3.88 -5.18 -1.79
N ILE A 56 -3.39 -6.40 -2.05
CA ILE A 56 -2.01 -6.63 -2.49
C ILE A 56 -1.73 -5.90 -3.81
N ARG A 57 -2.65 -5.97 -4.76
CA ARG A 57 -2.49 -5.28 -6.04
C ARG A 57 -2.38 -3.77 -5.86
N VAL A 58 -3.22 -3.22 -5.00
CA VAL A 58 -3.19 -1.78 -4.71
C VAL A 58 -1.89 -1.41 -4.01
N ALA A 59 -1.43 -2.25 -3.07
CA ALA A 59 -0.16 -2.02 -2.40
C ALA A 59 1.02 -1.98 -3.38
N ARG A 60 0.99 -2.81 -4.43
CA ARG A 60 2.02 -2.76 -5.47
C ARG A 60 2.03 -1.43 -6.20
N ARG A 61 0.86 -0.87 -6.50
CA ARG A 61 0.77 0.44 -7.12
C ARG A 61 1.36 1.52 -6.21
N VAL A 62 1.04 1.44 -4.93
CA VAL A 62 1.58 2.39 -3.94
C VAL A 62 3.10 2.27 -3.87
N GLY A 63 3.61 1.04 -3.77
CA GLY A 63 5.05 0.80 -3.72
C GLY A 63 5.76 1.32 -4.97
N TYR A 64 5.15 1.10 -6.13
CA TYR A 64 5.73 1.55 -7.39
C TYR A 64 5.91 3.08 -7.42
N ILE A 65 4.88 3.83 -7.03
CA ILE A 65 4.97 5.29 -7.04
C ILE A 65 5.95 5.82 -6.00
N LEU A 66 6.19 5.04 -4.94
CA LEU A 66 7.12 5.39 -3.88
C LEU A 66 8.55 4.86 -4.13
N ASP A 67 8.78 4.26 -5.30
CA ASP A 67 10.09 3.71 -5.70
C ASP A 67 10.58 2.59 -4.80
N LEU A 68 9.66 1.78 -4.28
CA LEU A 68 9.99 0.60 -3.49
C LEU A 68 9.91 -0.65 -4.34
N SER A 69 10.83 -1.60 -4.15
CA SER A 69 10.70 -2.92 -4.75
C SER A 69 9.73 -3.75 -3.91
N GLU A 70 9.13 -4.77 -4.52
CA GLU A 70 8.17 -5.62 -3.79
C GLU A 70 8.80 -6.30 -2.59
N THR A 71 10.08 -6.64 -2.65
CA THR A 71 10.76 -7.28 -1.53
C THR A 71 10.86 -6.38 -0.31
N GLU A 72 10.74 -5.08 -0.48
CA GLU A 72 10.82 -4.13 0.64
C GLU A 72 9.50 -4.02 1.41
N PHE A 73 8.36 -4.26 0.75
CA PHE A 73 7.07 -4.08 1.41
C PHE A 73 6.14 -5.29 1.35
N LEU A 74 6.55 -6.36 0.70
CA LEU A 74 5.80 -7.61 0.67
C LEU A 74 6.66 -8.75 1.21
N ALA A 75 6.16 -9.40 2.26
CA ALA A 75 6.79 -10.59 2.83
C ALA A 75 5.96 -11.80 2.44
N LYS A 76 6.63 -12.88 2.08
CA LYS A 76 5.94 -14.10 1.65
C LYS A 76 6.16 -15.25 2.60
#